data_489995328f07df48995da5a5be34e5b2
#
_entry.id   489995328f07df48995da5a5be34e5b2
#
_cell.length_a   1.000
_cell.length_b   1.000
_cell.length_c   1.000
_cell.angle_alpha   90.00
_cell.angle_beta   90.00
_cell.angle_gamma   90.00
#
_symmetry.space_group_name_H-M   'P 1'
#
loop_
_entity.id
_entity.type
_entity.pdbx_description
1 polymer ?
#
loop_
_entity_poly.entity_id
_entity_poly.type
_entity_poly.pdbx_seq_one_letter_code
_entity_poly.pdbx_strand_id
1 'polypeptide(L)'
;MKRTLALLLAAIMCLGMFAGCKGNGDKDPASTDNGTGTTAPVEQREQNLTPLVVGYSAFNEKFSPFFAESAYDQDVMELTQIGLLGNDRQGAIIMKGIEGETREYNGHSYTYTGASDCKITENTDGTVTYAFKLREGMTFSDGKPVTVDDVIFSMYVLCDPTYDGSSTLFAVPIKGMDEYRAGMTTLSKYFPMVGRDKADLSIVTAEQQTAFWKAFDEGLVPFAQAIVDYCVEAGANEAGDIAGAAANWGFDGLKEDATVEDFAMAIGEKYSWVFSAMEAETAGVVLSEVMDKEVYNNYPTTAVKYGDSAASISGIEKQDDYNMTVTLTQVDATAIYQLGVTVAPMHYYGDEAQFDYANNKFGF
;
A
#
# COMPACT_ATOMS: atom_id res chain seq x y z
N MET A 1 -6.01 -24.48 17.31
CA MET A 1 -6.04 -23.39 18.32
C MET A 1 -6.12 -21.98 17.69
N LYS A 2 -5.24 -21.56 16.75
CA LYS A 2 -5.34 -20.22 16.12
C LYS A 2 -6.73 -19.90 15.53
N ARG A 3 -7.36 -20.83 14.83
CA ARG A 3 -8.71 -20.64 14.24
C ARG A 3 -9.81 -20.49 15.29
N THR A 4 -9.70 -21.20 16.40
CA THR A 4 -10.67 -21.09 17.52
C THR A 4 -10.44 -19.81 18.33
N LEU A 5 -9.20 -19.39 18.52
CA LEU A 5 -8.86 -18.14 19.21
C LEU A 5 -9.24 -16.91 18.38
N ALA A 6 -9.00 -16.95 17.05
CA ALA A 6 -9.42 -15.90 16.13
C ALA A 6 -10.95 -15.74 16.07
N LEU A 7 -11.70 -16.84 16.09
CA LEU A 7 -13.16 -16.81 16.15
C LEU A 7 -13.69 -16.29 17.49
N LEU A 8 -12.99 -16.58 18.60
CA LEU A 8 -13.34 -16.03 19.93
C LEU A 8 -13.05 -14.53 20.02
N LEU A 9 -11.92 -14.06 19.47
CA LEU A 9 -11.59 -12.64 19.40
C LEU A 9 -12.55 -11.86 18.47
N ALA A 10 -12.91 -12.43 17.32
CA ALA A 10 -13.90 -11.84 16.43
C ALA A 10 -15.29 -11.75 17.08
N ALA A 11 -15.71 -12.77 17.82
CA ALA A 11 -16.97 -12.76 18.57
C ALA A 11 -16.99 -11.72 19.69
N ILE A 12 -15.87 -11.49 20.37
CA ILE A 12 -15.73 -10.47 21.42
C ILE A 12 -15.78 -9.06 20.81
N MET A 13 -15.14 -8.83 19.66
CA MET A 13 -15.23 -7.56 18.94
C MET A 13 -16.65 -7.25 18.43
N CYS A 14 -17.39 -8.25 17.96
CA CYS A 14 -18.78 -8.06 17.50
C CYS A 14 -19.73 -7.75 18.67
N LEU A 15 -19.49 -8.26 19.88
CA LEU A 15 -20.31 -7.99 21.05
C LEU A 15 -20.07 -6.60 21.66
N GLY A 16 -18.90 -5.99 21.42
CA GLY A 16 -18.59 -4.64 21.90
C GLY A 16 -19.27 -3.51 21.11
N MET A 17 -19.75 -3.76 19.88
CA MET A 17 -20.36 -2.73 19.03
C MET A 17 -21.85 -2.48 19.32
N PHE A 18 -22.52 -3.26 20.16
CA PHE A 18 -23.94 -3.10 20.49
C PHE A 18 -24.25 -2.46 21.86
N ALA A 19 -23.23 -2.07 22.62
CA ALA A 19 -23.42 -1.49 23.95
C ALA A 19 -23.08 0.01 23.99
N GLY A 20 -23.79 0.82 23.22
CA GLY A 20 -23.62 2.27 23.35
C GLY A 20 -24.53 3.04 22.41
N CYS A 21 -25.67 3.44 22.93
CA CYS A 21 -26.36 4.72 22.79
C CYS A 21 -27.85 4.57 23.11
N LYS A 22 -28.16 4.69 24.39
CA LYS A 22 -29.52 5.03 24.80
C LYS A 22 -29.54 6.55 25.00
N GLY A 23 -29.80 7.28 23.93
CA GLY A 23 -30.01 8.72 23.95
C GLY A 23 -31.39 9.04 24.52
N ASN A 24 -31.43 9.89 25.52
CA ASN A 24 -32.65 10.50 26.04
C ASN A 24 -33.27 11.39 24.98
N GLY A 25 -34.53 11.13 24.67
CA GLY A 25 -35.30 12.00 23.79
C GLY A 25 -35.79 13.23 24.50
N ASP A 26 -35.41 14.39 23.98
CA ASP A 26 -36.18 15.61 24.19
C ASP A 26 -36.97 15.88 22.92
N LYS A 27 -38.27 16.09 23.12
CA LYS A 27 -39.25 16.41 22.06
C LYS A 27 -39.22 17.90 21.79
N ASP A 28 -38.80 18.29 20.60
CA ASP A 28 -39.16 19.64 20.08
C ASP A 28 -40.47 19.62 19.34
N PRO A 29 -41.29 20.67 19.50
CA PRO A 29 -42.65 20.73 18.94
C PRO A 29 -42.62 21.08 17.43
N ALA A 30 -43.50 20.41 16.71
CA ALA A 30 -43.76 20.61 15.29
C ALA A 30 -44.02 22.09 14.93
N SER A 31 -43.22 22.61 14.00
CA SER A 31 -43.50 23.82 13.24
C SER A 31 -44.01 23.42 11.85
N THR A 32 -45.29 23.61 11.62
CA THR A 32 -45.91 23.67 10.29
C THR A 32 -45.60 25.03 9.69
N ASP A 33 -44.85 25.08 8.59
CA ASP A 33 -44.79 26.27 7.76
C ASP A 33 -45.13 25.95 6.29
N ASN A 34 -46.12 26.68 5.82
CA ASN A 34 -46.61 26.66 4.45
C ASN A 34 -45.75 27.60 3.58
N GLY A 35 -45.34 27.11 2.43
CA GLY A 35 -44.45 27.77 1.50
C GLY A 35 -44.89 29.11 0.93
N THR A 36 -43.93 29.95 0.70
CA THR A 36 -43.84 30.88 -0.42
C THR A 36 -42.38 31.16 -0.70
N GLY A 37 -41.92 30.88 -1.92
CA GLY A 37 -40.54 31.04 -2.33
C GLY A 37 -40.05 32.49 -2.19
N THR A 38 -39.09 32.65 -1.31
CA THR A 38 -38.20 33.81 -1.30
C THR A 38 -36.78 33.23 -1.09
N THR A 39 -35.92 33.48 -2.06
CA THR A 39 -34.49 33.18 -1.91
C THR A 39 -33.96 33.92 -0.70
N ALA A 40 -33.83 33.21 0.42
CA ALA A 40 -33.16 33.73 1.61
C ALA A 40 -31.70 34.03 1.26
N PRO A 41 -31.12 35.13 1.77
CA PRO A 41 -29.69 35.38 1.64
C PRO A 41 -28.94 34.20 2.28
N VAL A 42 -27.92 33.72 1.61
CA VAL A 42 -26.97 32.76 2.20
C VAL A 42 -26.41 33.45 3.44
N GLU A 43 -26.88 33.06 4.63
CA GLU A 43 -26.24 33.45 5.88
C GLU A 43 -24.76 33.02 5.80
N GLN A 44 -23.89 34.02 5.73
CA GLN A 44 -22.46 33.76 5.97
C GLN A 44 -22.38 33.25 7.41
N ARG A 45 -22.26 31.94 7.58
CA ARG A 45 -21.93 31.35 8.88
C ARG A 45 -20.65 32.03 9.37
N GLU A 46 -20.71 32.69 10.53
CA GLU A 46 -19.50 33.14 11.21
C GLU A 46 -18.53 31.97 11.27
N GLN A 47 -17.33 32.16 10.71
CA GLN A 47 -16.30 31.15 10.77
C GLN A 47 -15.97 30.91 12.24
N ASN A 48 -16.26 29.71 12.73
CA ASN A 48 -15.81 29.29 14.04
C ASN A 48 -14.27 29.11 13.97
N LEU A 49 -13.54 30.08 14.50
CA LEU A 49 -12.08 30.08 14.53
C LEU A 49 -11.50 29.23 15.67
N THR A 50 -12.36 28.56 16.45
CA THR A 50 -11.89 27.62 17.47
C THR A 50 -11.19 26.45 16.82
N PRO A 51 -9.92 26.16 17.15
CA PRO A 51 -9.22 25.01 16.58
C PRO A 51 -9.95 23.71 16.90
N LEU A 52 -10.11 22.84 15.89
CA LEU A 52 -10.52 21.46 16.08
C LEU A 52 -9.32 20.69 16.66
N VAL A 53 -9.47 20.16 17.87
CA VAL A 53 -8.45 19.32 18.49
C VAL A 53 -8.86 17.87 18.31
N VAL A 54 -8.03 17.10 17.61
CA VAL A 54 -8.22 15.67 17.35
C VAL A 54 -7.18 14.88 18.16
N GLY A 55 -7.63 13.92 18.95
CA GLY A 55 -6.72 13.01 19.67
C GLY A 55 -6.32 11.84 18.80
N TYR A 56 -5.03 11.58 18.72
CA TYR A 56 -4.45 10.44 18.01
C TYR A 56 -3.64 9.53 18.94
N SER A 57 -3.37 8.30 18.52
CA SER A 57 -2.28 7.50 19.07
C SER A 57 -0.93 8.05 18.61
N ALA A 58 0.17 7.51 19.12
CA ALA A 58 1.50 7.92 18.70
C ALA A 58 1.67 7.71 17.18
N PHE A 59 2.28 8.68 16.52
CA PHE A 59 2.66 8.60 15.12
C PHE A 59 3.89 7.70 14.94
N ASN A 60 3.97 7.03 13.78
CA ASN A 60 5.21 6.36 13.35
C ASN A 60 6.19 7.35 12.68
N GLU A 61 5.77 8.61 12.52
CA GLU A 61 6.55 9.70 11.92
C GLU A 61 6.96 9.46 10.46
N LYS A 62 6.21 8.61 9.75
CA LYS A 62 6.40 8.32 8.32
C LYS A 62 5.38 9.11 7.49
N PHE A 63 5.53 10.43 7.40
CA PHE A 63 4.61 11.32 6.67
C PHE A 63 4.92 11.40 5.17
N SER A 64 5.38 10.33 4.58
CA SER A 64 5.75 10.25 3.16
C SER A 64 4.54 9.88 2.30
N PRO A 65 4.36 10.47 1.09
CA PRO A 65 3.34 10.05 0.14
C PRO A 65 3.51 8.60 -0.34
N PHE A 66 4.67 8.01 -0.12
CA PHE A 66 4.99 6.64 -0.53
C PHE A 66 4.99 5.64 0.64
N PHE A 67 5.29 6.08 1.87
CA PHE A 67 5.59 5.20 2.99
C PHE A 67 4.76 5.46 4.25
N ALA A 68 3.72 6.30 4.19
CA ALA A 68 2.77 6.44 5.28
C ALA A 68 1.91 5.16 5.38
N GLU A 69 2.05 4.41 6.46
CA GLU A 69 1.39 3.10 6.64
C GLU A 69 0.34 3.12 7.76
N SER A 70 0.62 3.83 8.86
CA SER A 70 -0.37 3.97 9.93
C SER A 70 -1.49 4.92 9.52
N ALA A 71 -2.73 4.66 9.95
CA ALA A 71 -3.86 5.55 9.66
C ALA A 71 -3.59 6.99 10.12
N TYR A 72 -2.88 7.16 11.24
CA TYR A 72 -2.58 8.48 11.79
C TYR A 72 -1.55 9.25 10.93
N ASP A 73 -0.52 8.55 10.42
CA ASP A 73 0.46 9.14 9.51
C ASP A 73 -0.18 9.45 8.15
N GLN A 74 -1.08 8.59 7.66
CA GLN A 74 -1.85 8.80 6.44
C GLN A 74 -2.76 10.02 6.55
N ASP A 75 -3.46 10.22 7.67
CA ASP A 75 -4.30 11.40 7.90
C ASP A 75 -3.50 12.70 7.79
N VAL A 76 -2.29 12.74 8.36
CA VAL A 76 -1.39 13.92 8.26
C VAL A 76 -0.91 14.10 6.82
N MET A 77 -0.53 13.01 6.16
CA MET A 77 -0.07 13.02 4.77
C MET A 77 -1.19 13.52 3.84
N GLU A 78 -2.40 13.00 3.94
CA GLU A 78 -3.55 13.41 3.12
C GLU A 78 -3.95 14.88 3.30
N LEU A 79 -3.79 15.44 4.50
CA LEU A 79 -4.03 16.87 4.75
C LEU A 79 -2.97 17.80 4.14
N THR A 80 -1.80 17.28 3.81
CA THR A 80 -0.63 18.06 3.36
C THR A 80 -0.24 17.81 1.91
N GLN A 81 -0.77 16.76 1.29
CA GLN A 81 -0.45 16.35 -0.08
C GLN A 81 -1.64 16.52 -1.04
N ILE A 82 -1.36 16.44 -2.33
CA ILE A 82 -2.37 16.51 -3.39
C ILE A 82 -2.78 15.08 -3.76
N GLY A 83 -4.04 14.69 -3.53
CA GLY A 83 -4.60 13.46 -4.10
C GLY A 83 -4.99 13.68 -5.57
N LEU A 84 -4.60 12.77 -6.47
CA LEU A 84 -5.02 12.84 -7.88
C LEU A 84 -6.54 12.81 -8.01
N LEU A 85 -7.20 11.95 -7.24
CA LEU A 85 -8.66 11.87 -7.12
C LEU A 85 -9.08 12.12 -5.67
N GLY A 86 -10.28 12.63 -5.49
CA GLY A 86 -10.90 12.77 -4.17
C GLY A 86 -12.11 11.86 -4.01
N ASN A 87 -12.57 11.73 -2.78
CA ASN A 87 -13.74 10.93 -2.41
C ASN A 87 -14.82 11.82 -1.78
N ASP A 88 -16.07 11.41 -1.92
CA ASP A 88 -17.16 11.99 -1.16
C ASP A 88 -17.22 11.39 0.27
N ARG A 89 -18.18 11.85 1.07
CA ARG A 89 -18.40 11.39 2.45
C ARG A 89 -18.83 9.92 2.56
N GLN A 90 -19.15 9.27 1.45
CA GLN A 90 -19.51 7.85 1.36
C GLN A 90 -18.38 7.00 0.80
N GLY A 91 -17.23 7.62 0.49
CA GLY A 91 -16.07 6.95 -0.10
C GLY A 91 -16.15 6.77 -1.62
N ALA A 92 -17.16 7.33 -2.28
CA ALA A 92 -17.26 7.25 -3.73
C ALA A 92 -16.36 8.29 -4.41
N ILE A 93 -15.61 7.85 -5.43
CA ILE A 93 -14.67 8.71 -6.17
C ILE A 93 -15.41 9.89 -6.85
N ILE A 94 -14.79 11.06 -6.80
CA ILE A 94 -15.21 12.26 -7.52
C ILE A 94 -14.58 12.22 -8.92
N MET A 95 -15.42 12.07 -9.94
CA MET A 95 -14.97 11.93 -11.33
C MET A 95 -14.78 13.28 -12.03
N LYS A 96 -15.44 14.34 -11.57
CA LYS A 96 -15.38 15.70 -12.12
C LYS A 96 -14.88 16.68 -11.05
N GLY A 97 -13.65 16.48 -10.58
CA GLY A 97 -13.08 17.30 -9.53
C GLY A 97 -12.84 18.75 -9.95
N ILE A 98 -12.60 19.03 -11.22
CA ILE A 98 -12.34 20.39 -11.74
C ILE A 98 -13.61 21.24 -11.75
N GLU A 99 -14.70 20.73 -12.30
CA GLU A 99 -16.00 21.40 -12.27
C GLU A 99 -16.65 21.33 -10.89
N GLY A 100 -16.43 20.23 -10.21
CA GLY A 100 -17.07 19.87 -8.96
C GLY A 100 -18.33 19.03 -9.17
N GLU A 101 -18.59 18.12 -8.23
CA GLU A 101 -19.80 17.30 -8.18
C GLU A 101 -20.58 17.60 -6.92
N THR A 102 -21.87 17.85 -7.06
CA THR A 102 -22.78 18.04 -5.92
C THR A 102 -23.49 16.72 -5.62
N ARG A 103 -23.38 16.27 -4.37
CA ARG A 103 -23.98 15.00 -3.88
C ARG A 103 -24.68 15.22 -2.55
N GLU A 104 -25.77 14.49 -2.35
CA GLU A 104 -26.54 14.54 -1.11
C GLU A 104 -25.95 13.59 -0.06
N TYR A 105 -25.83 14.06 1.19
CA TYR A 105 -25.44 13.24 2.32
C TYR A 105 -26.16 13.70 3.59
N ASN A 106 -26.89 12.80 4.25
CA ASN A 106 -27.68 13.08 5.47
C ASN A 106 -28.60 14.30 5.33
N GLY A 107 -29.28 14.46 4.17
CA GLY A 107 -30.20 15.55 3.91
C GLY A 107 -29.55 16.90 3.61
N HIS A 108 -28.25 16.93 3.37
CA HIS A 108 -27.49 18.13 2.99
C HIS A 108 -26.77 17.93 1.67
N SER A 109 -26.76 18.97 0.86
CA SER A 109 -26.02 19.03 -0.40
C SER A 109 -24.57 19.44 -0.16
N TYR A 110 -23.63 18.69 -0.71
CA TYR A 110 -22.19 18.98 -0.65
C TYR A 110 -21.61 19.03 -2.05
N THR A 111 -20.86 20.07 -2.36
CA THR A 111 -20.10 20.15 -3.61
C THR A 111 -18.66 19.75 -3.34
N TYR A 112 -18.19 18.74 -4.05
CA TYR A 112 -16.85 18.21 -3.96
C TYR A 112 -16.03 18.66 -5.16
N THR A 113 -14.87 19.23 -4.91
CA THR A 113 -13.87 19.60 -5.93
C THR A 113 -12.59 18.84 -5.68
N GLY A 114 -11.76 18.69 -6.69
CA GLY A 114 -10.49 17.96 -6.61
C GLY A 114 -9.43 18.45 -7.57
N ALA A 115 -8.30 17.80 -7.58
CA ALA A 115 -7.15 18.14 -8.40
C ALA A 115 -7.35 17.76 -9.88
N SER A 116 -8.21 16.77 -10.18
CA SER A 116 -8.41 16.30 -11.55
C SER A 116 -9.82 15.85 -11.85
N ASP A 117 -10.13 15.76 -13.14
CA ASP A 117 -11.22 14.95 -13.67
C ASP A 117 -10.70 13.59 -14.11
N CYS A 118 -11.56 12.57 -14.03
CA CYS A 118 -11.28 11.25 -14.59
C CYS A 118 -12.44 10.79 -15.47
N LYS A 119 -12.13 10.29 -16.67
CA LYS A 119 -13.09 9.66 -17.57
C LYS A 119 -12.70 8.23 -17.83
N ILE A 120 -13.60 7.29 -17.58
CA ILE A 120 -13.40 5.86 -17.83
C ILE A 120 -14.06 5.49 -19.16
N THR A 121 -13.35 4.73 -19.98
CA THR A 121 -13.84 4.23 -21.26
C THR A 121 -13.49 2.75 -21.39
N GLU A 122 -14.51 1.91 -21.52
CA GLU A 122 -14.33 0.51 -21.91
C GLU A 122 -14.16 0.45 -23.42
N ASN A 123 -13.05 -0.12 -23.87
CA ASN A 123 -12.70 -0.20 -25.28
C ASN A 123 -13.25 -1.49 -25.92
N THR A 124 -13.41 -1.48 -27.22
CA THR A 124 -13.97 -2.64 -27.97
C THR A 124 -13.07 -3.86 -27.99
N ASP A 125 -11.79 -3.69 -27.65
CA ASP A 125 -10.79 -4.78 -27.50
C ASP A 125 -10.73 -5.38 -26.11
N GLY A 126 -11.60 -4.91 -25.18
CA GLY A 126 -11.68 -5.37 -23.80
C GLY A 126 -10.74 -4.64 -22.83
N THR A 127 -9.92 -3.72 -23.31
CA THR A 127 -9.12 -2.84 -22.46
C THR A 127 -9.98 -1.74 -21.84
N VAL A 128 -9.49 -1.10 -20.78
CA VAL A 128 -10.17 0.04 -20.13
C VAL A 128 -9.21 1.20 -20.01
N THR A 129 -9.62 2.36 -20.52
CA THR A 129 -8.82 3.58 -20.46
C THR A 129 -9.37 4.55 -19.41
N TYR A 130 -8.52 4.96 -18.50
CA TYR A 130 -8.73 6.03 -17.53
C TYR A 130 -8.02 7.27 -18.05
N ALA A 131 -8.78 8.28 -18.46
CA ALA A 131 -8.25 9.56 -18.91
C ALA A 131 -8.34 10.58 -17.78
N PHE A 132 -7.19 11.06 -17.33
CA PHE A 132 -7.06 12.07 -16.28
C PHE A 132 -6.76 13.42 -16.91
N LYS A 133 -7.48 14.44 -16.42
CA LYS A 133 -7.16 15.83 -16.70
C LYS A 133 -6.90 16.56 -15.40
N LEU A 134 -5.69 17.10 -15.23
CA LEU A 134 -5.35 17.92 -14.06
C LEU A 134 -5.97 19.31 -14.16
N ARG A 135 -6.28 19.90 -13.02
CA ARG A 135 -6.62 21.31 -12.89
C ARG A 135 -5.40 22.17 -13.20
N GLU A 136 -5.49 23.03 -14.19
CA GLU A 136 -4.43 23.95 -14.56
C GLU A 136 -4.18 25.01 -13.46
N GLY A 137 -2.93 25.46 -13.33
CA GLY A 137 -2.54 26.49 -12.39
C GLY A 137 -2.41 26.08 -10.93
N MET A 138 -2.49 24.77 -10.63
CA MET A 138 -2.12 24.27 -9.30
C MET A 138 -0.63 24.40 -9.07
N THR A 139 -0.25 24.71 -7.83
CA THR A 139 1.15 24.78 -7.40
C THR A 139 1.34 23.99 -6.10
N PHE A 140 2.54 23.45 -5.92
CA PHE A 140 3.01 22.99 -4.61
C PHE A 140 3.23 24.18 -3.67
N SER A 141 3.48 23.88 -2.40
CA SER A 141 3.64 24.92 -1.36
C SER A 141 4.84 25.85 -1.58
N ASP A 142 5.83 25.44 -2.36
CA ASP A 142 6.99 26.22 -2.77
C ASP A 142 6.75 27.07 -4.03
N GLY A 143 5.55 26.97 -4.64
CA GLY A 143 5.14 27.71 -5.83
C GLY A 143 5.48 27.05 -7.16
N LYS A 144 6.10 25.87 -7.17
CA LYS A 144 6.32 25.10 -8.40
C LYS A 144 5.00 24.54 -8.94
N PRO A 145 4.80 24.49 -10.27
CA PRO A 145 3.57 23.98 -10.86
C PRO A 145 3.42 22.47 -10.62
N VAL A 146 2.17 22.03 -10.45
CA VAL A 146 1.80 20.61 -10.44
C VAL A 146 1.45 20.20 -11.86
N THR A 147 2.11 19.18 -12.38
CA THR A 147 1.92 18.67 -13.73
C THR A 147 1.72 17.15 -13.76
N VAL A 148 1.38 16.63 -14.92
CA VAL A 148 1.30 15.18 -15.18
C VAL A 148 2.65 14.50 -14.93
N ASP A 149 3.77 15.20 -15.06
CA ASP A 149 5.09 14.62 -14.80
C ASP A 149 5.25 14.20 -13.33
N ASP A 150 4.68 14.97 -12.38
CA ASP A 150 4.64 14.59 -10.97
C ASP A 150 3.73 13.37 -10.71
N VAL A 151 2.62 13.25 -11.46
CA VAL A 151 1.74 12.08 -11.39
C VAL A 151 2.45 10.83 -11.91
N ILE A 152 3.08 10.94 -13.08
CA ILE A 152 3.83 9.84 -13.71
C ILE A 152 4.99 9.42 -12.79
N PHE A 153 5.77 10.38 -12.29
CA PHE A 153 6.82 10.10 -11.29
C PHE A 153 6.26 9.30 -10.11
N SER A 154 5.15 9.78 -9.52
CA SER A 154 4.53 9.11 -8.37
C SER A 154 4.09 7.68 -8.70
N MET A 155 3.48 7.46 -9.87
CA MET A 155 3.08 6.12 -10.32
C MET A 155 4.29 5.21 -10.53
N TYR A 156 5.36 5.71 -11.14
CA TYR A 156 6.56 4.89 -11.40
C TYR A 156 7.30 4.53 -10.11
N VAL A 157 7.38 5.42 -9.10
CA VAL A 157 7.91 5.08 -7.78
C VAL A 157 7.12 3.92 -7.16
N LEU A 158 5.77 3.98 -7.19
CA LEU A 158 4.91 2.94 -6.64
C LEU A 158 4.93 1.62 -7.45
N CYS A 159 5.34 1.68 -8.72
CA CYS A 159 5.46 0.51 -9.59
C CYS A 159 6.88 -0.04 -9.67
N ASP A 160 7.87 0.62 -9.06
CA ASP A 160 9.24 0.14 -9.05
C ASP A 160 9.35 -1.23 -8.37
N PRO A 161 10.11 -2.19 -8.93
CA PRO A 161 10.29 -3.50 -8.31
C PRO A 161 10.90 -3.47 -6.90
N THR A 162 11.62 -2.40 -6.55
CA THR A 162 12.25 -2.20 -5.25
C THR A 162 11.37 -1.50 -4.22
N TYR A 163 10.20 -0.99 -4.64
CA TYR A 163 9.26 -0.36 -3.72
C TYR A 163 8.76 -1.37 -2.68
N ASP A 164 8.91 -1.04 -1.40
CA ASP A 164 8.56 -1.88 -0.25
C ASP A 164 7.50 -1.27 0.67
N GLY A 165 6.86 -0.19 0.23
CA GLY A 165 5.71 0.40 0.94
C GLY A 165 4.42 -0.40 0.77
N SER A 166 3.34 0.13 1.33
CA SER A 166 2.04 -0.56 1.38
C SER A 166 1.19 -0.48 0.11
N SER A 167 1.57 0.36 -0.88
CA SER A 167 0.81 0.48 -2.13
C SER A 167 0.88 -0.79 -2.98
N THR A 168 -0.25 -1.15 -3.56
CA THR A 168 -0.41 -2.30 -4.46
C THR A 168 -0.69 -1.88 -5.90
N LEU A 169 -0.34 -0.65 -6.30
CA LEU A 169 -0.57 -0.13 -7.65
C LEU A 169 0.03 -1.06 -8.73
N PHE A 170 1.17 -1.67 -8.46
CA PHE A 170 1.80 -2.63 -9.37
C PHE A 170 0.98 -3.90 -9.64
N ALA A 171 -0.04 -4.20 -8.80
CA ALA A 171 -0.94 -5.34 -9.00
C ALA A 171 -2.15 -5.00 -9.88
N VAL A 172 -2.38 -3.72 -10.17
CA VAL A 172 -3.40 -3.29 -11.13
C VAL A 172 -2.97 -3.74 -12.52
N PRO A 173 -3.87 -4.33 -13.34
CA PRO A 173 -3.51 -4.88 -14.65
C PRO A 173 -3.29 -3.76 -15.70
N ILE A 174 -2.37 -2.84 -15.39
CA ILE A 174 -1.97 -1.78 -16.32
C ILE A 174 -1.19 -2.41 -17.48
N LYS A 175 -1.54 -2.04 -18.71
CA LYS A 175 -0.87 -2.55 -19.91
C LYS A 175 0.63 -2.26 -19.86
N GLY A 176 1.46 -3.29 -20.02
CA GLY A 176 2.92 -3.16 -19.97
C GLY A 176 3.53 -3.20 -18.58
N MET A 177 2.72 -3.40 -17.51
CA MET A 177 3.23 -3.50 -16.14
C MET A 177 4.10 -4.73 -15.94
N ASP A 178 3.64 -5.88 -16.40
CA ASP A 178 4.38 -7.14 -16.28
C ASP A 178 5.70 -7.09 -17.05
N GLU A 179 5.69 -6.50 -18.25
CA GLU A 179 6.89 -6.33 -19.07
C GLU A 179 7.87 -5.32 -18.45
N TYR A 180 7.37 -4.26 -17.82
CA TYR A 180 8.22 -3.28 -17.14
C TYR A 180 8.88 -3.89 -15.90
N ARG A 181 8.16 -4.68 -15.14
CA ARG A 181 8.67 -5.34 -13.94
C ARG A 181 9.41 -6.65 -14.22
N ALA A 182 9.31 -7.19 -15.44
CA ALA A 182 10.04 -8.38 -15.87
C ALA A 182 11.55 -8.17 -15.79
N GLY A 183 12.29 -9.24 -15.47
CA GLY A 183 13.74 -9.19 -15.42
C GLY A 183 14.35 -8.28 -14.35
N MET A 184 13.53 -7.72 -13.47
CA MET A 184 13.95 -6.93 -12.30
C MET A 184 13.32 -7.48 -11.03
N THR A 185 14.08 -7.46 -9.94
CA THR A 185 13.60 -7.87 -8.61
C THR A 185 14.51 -7.28 -7.53
N THR A 186 14.33 -7.68 -6.27
CA THR A 186 15.25 -7.35 -5.18
C THR A 186 16.18 -8.51 -4.87
N LEU A 187 17.31 -8.26 -4.21
CA LEU A 187 18.24 -9.30 -3.77
C LEU A 187 17.54 -10.38 -2.94
N SER A 188 16.66 -9.95 -2.02
CA SER A 188 15.91 -10.86 -1.14
C SER A 188 14.96 -11.81 -1.88
N LYS A 189 14.53 -11.47 -3.09
CA LYS A 189 13.70 -12.31 -3.95
C LYS A 189 14.54 -13.08 -4.98
N TYR A 190 15.63 -12.48 -5.44
CA TYR A 190 16.51 -13.10 -6.44
C TYR A 190 17.16 -14.39 -5.95
N PHE A 191 17.76 -14.36 -4.76
CA PHE A 191 18.44 -15.54 -4.21
C PHE A 191 17.52 -16.75 -4.01
N PRO A 192 16.32 -16.62 -3.44
CA PRO A 192 15.37 -17.73 -3.39
C PRO A 192 14.91 -18.22 -4.77
N MET A 193 14.69 -17.30 -5.71
CA MET A 193 14.22 -17.63 -7.05
C MET A 193 15.24 -18.51 -7.81
N VAL A 194 16.52 -18.21 -7.73
CA VAL A 194 17.56 -18.98 -8.39
C VAL A 194 18.01 -20.20 -7.59
N GLY A 195 17.82 -20.17 -6.28
CA GLY A 195 18.20 -21.23 -5.35
C GLY A 195 19.59 -21.06 -4.77
N ARG A 196 19.86 -21.85 -3.72
CA ARG A 196 21.08 -21.79 -2.93
C ARG A 196 22.31 -22.05 -3.82
N ASP A 197 23.30 -21.17 -3.74
CA ASP A 197 24.57 -21.23 -4.49
C ASP A 197 24.45 -21.23 -6.03
N LYS A 198 23.32 -20.75 -6.56
CA LYS A 198 23.04 -20.73 -8.00
C LYS A 198 22.90 -19.32 -8.60
N ALA A 199 23.20 -18.28 -7.83
CA ALA A 199 23.13 -16.93 -8.34
C ALA A 199 24.15 -16.69 -9.45
N ASP A 200 23.75 -15.91 -10.46
CA ASP A 200 24.66 -15.45 -11.49
C ASP A 200 25.59 -14.37 -10.94
N LEU A 201 26.86 -14.73 -10.76
CA LEU A 201 27.87 -13.84 -10.19
C LEU A 201 28.28 -12.69 -11.13
N SER A 202 27.73 -12.61 -12.33
CA SER A 202 27.83 -11.42 -13.18
C SER A 202 26.80 -10.34 -12.80
N ILE A 203 25.77 -10.72 -12.03
CA ILE A 203 24.65 -9.86 -11.60
C ILE A 203 24.81 -9.47 -10.13
N VAL A 204 25.22 -10.42 -9.29
CA VAL A 204 25.40 -10.25 -7.85
C VAL A 204 26.77 -10.75 -7.41
N THR A 205 27.24 -10.33 -6.24
CA THR A 205 28.54 -10.84 -5.75
C THR A 205 28.38 -12.16 -4.97
N ALA A 206 29.46 -12.93 -4.91
CA ALA A 206 29.51 -14.17 -4.10
C ALA A 206 29.31 -13.87 -2.62
N GLU A 207 29.79 -12.71 -2.15
CA GLU A 207 29.60 -12.23 -0.78
C GLU A 207 28.13 -11.97 -0.48
N GLN A 208 27.39 -11.33 -1.40
CA GLN A 208 25.96 -11.08 -1.23
C GLN A 208 25.16 -12.39 -1.13
N GLN A 209 25.45 -13.35 -2.02
CA GLN A 209 24.81 -14.68 -1.97
C GLN A 209 25.11 -15.40 -0.65
N THR A 210 26.38 -15.41 -0.23
CA THR A 210 26.79 -16.05 1.02
C THR A 210 26.15 -15.37 2.23
N ALA A 211 26.14 -14.04 2.27
CA ALA A 211 25.54 -13.28 3.36
C ALA A 211 24.03 -13.55 3.48
N PHE A 212 23.31 -13.62 2.35
CA PHE A 212 21.87 -13.91 2.35
C PHE A 212 21.57 -15.27 3.02
N TRP A 213 22.19 -16.34 2.53
CA TRP A 213 21.90 -17.68 3.05
C TRP A 213 22.41 -17.89 4.46
N LYS A 214 23.54 -17.24 4.82
CA LYS A 214 24.03 -17.23 6.19
C LYS A 214 23.07 -16.52 7.14
N ALA A 215 22.57 -15.34 6.76
CA ALA A 215 21.60 -14.61 7.58
C ALA A 215 20.32 -15.43 7.78
N PHE A 216 19.91 -16.18 6.77
CA PHE A 216 18.79 -17.09 6.85
C PHE A 216 19.07 -18.26 7.79
N ASP A 217 20.19 -18.97 7.59
CA ASP A 217 20.56 -20.16 8.38
C ASP A 217 20.80 -19.81 9.86
N GLU A 218 21.36 -18.65 10.16
CA GLU A 218 21.68 -18.22 11.52
C GLU A 218 20.58 -17.40 12.19
N GLY A 219 19.85 -16.58 11.42
CA GLY A 219 18.86 -15.63 11.94
C GLY A 219 17.45 -16.21 12.03
N LEU A 220 17.01 -16.96 11.01
CA LEU A 220 15.66 -17.49 10.99
C LEU A 220 15.51 -18.72 11.92
N VAL A 221 16.60 -19.42 12.23
CA VAL A 221 16.56 -20.56 13.15
C VAL A 221 16.10 -20.16 14.55
N PRO A 222 16.62 -19.10 15.21
CA PRO A 222 16.09 -18.61 16.48
C PRO A 222 14.63 -18.21 16.42
N PHE A 223 14.18 -17.64 15.28
CA PHE A 223 12.78 -17.30 15.06
C PHE A 223 11.88 -18.53 15.03
N ALA A 224 12.28 -19.58 14.28
CA ALA A 224 11.55 -20.85 14.22
C ALA A 224 11.59 -21.59 15.57
N GLN A 225 12.72 -21.54 16.28
CA GLN A 225 12.85 -22.14 17.61
C GLN A 225 11.89 -21.51 18.61
N ALA A 226 11.69 -20.19 18.59
CA ALA A 226 10.74 -19.53 19.46
C ALA A 226 9.30 -20.04 19.25
N ILE A 227 8.94 -20.40 18.02
CA ILE A 227 7.62 -21.01 17.73
C ILE A 227 7.53 -22.41 18.35
N VAL A 228 8.57 -23.21 18.23
CA VAL A 228 8.64 -24.55 18.83
C VAL A 228 8.53 -24.45 20.36
N ASP A 229 9.32 -23.58 20.98
CA ASP A 229 9.32 -23.35 22.43
C ASP A 229 7.93 -22.92 22.93
N TYR A 230 7.27 -22.01 22.18
CA TYR A 230 5.92 -21.60 22.49
C TYR A 230 4.90 -22.76 22.42
N CYS A 231 5.01 -23.65 21.44
CA CYS A 231 4.14 -24.83 21.34
C CYS A 231 4.37 -25.80 22.52
N VAL A 232 5.60 -25.97 22.97
CA VAL A 232 5.94 -26.78 24.13
C VAL A 232 5.41 -26.14 25.41
N GLU A 233 5.65 -24.85 25.63
CA GLU A 233 5.17 -24.13 26.81
C GLU A 233 3.62 -24.11 26.89
N ALA A 234 2.96 -24.06 25.75
CA ALA A 234 1.50 -24.17 25.67
C ALA A 234 0.96 -25.60 25.88
N GLY A 235 1.84 -26.58 26.05
CA GLY A 235 1.48 -27.98 26.24
C GLY A 235 0.89 -28.62 24.97
N ALA A 236 1.15 -28.06 23.80
CA ALA A 236 0.66 -28.56 22.52
C ALA A 236 1.57 -29.66 21.92
N ASN A 237 2.87 -29.66 22.29
CA ASN A 237 3.88 -30.58 21.79
C ASN A 237 4.84 -30.99 22.90
N GLU A 238 5.53 -32.15 22.71
CA GLU A 238 6.66 -32.52 23.53
C GLU A 238 7.94 -31.78 23.06
N ALA A 239 8.89 -31.61 23.97
CA ALA A 239 10.17 -30.99 23.64
C ALA A 239 10.91 -31.84 22.58
N GLY A 240 11.38 -31.19 21.52
CA GLY A 240 12.05 -31.85 20.40
C GLY A 240 11.13 -32.36 19.28
N ASP A 241 9.82 -32.30 19.42
CA ASP A 241 8.86 -32.61 18.36
C ASP A 241 8.68 -31.39 17.43
N ILE A 242 9.67 -31.16 16.57
CA ILE A 242 9.69 -30.03 15.64
C ILE A 242 8.57 -30.14 14.60
N ALA A 243 8.37 -31.32 14.03
CA ALA A 243 7.34 -31.56 13.02
C ALA A 243 5.93 -31.35 13.58
N GLY A 244 5.67 -31.81 14.81
CA GLY A 244 4.40 -31.61 15.49
C GLY A 244 4.17 -30.11 15.83
N ALA A 245 5.19 -29.40 16.30
CA ALA A 245 5.11 -27.96 16.55
C ALA A 245 4.81 -27.18 15.27
N ALA A 246 5.51 -27.49 14.18
CA ALA A 246 5.28 -26.90 12.87
C ALA A 246 3.84 -27.15 12.37
N ALA A 247 3.35 -28.39 12.47
CA ALA A 247 1.98 -28.73 12.09
C ALA A 247 0.93 -27.99 12.93
N ASN A 248 1.12 -27.85 14.24
CA ASN A 248 0.26 -27.06 15.11
C ASN A 248 0.28 -25.56 14.77
N TRP A 249 1.37 -25.09 14.17
CA TRP A 249 1.52 -23.70 13.70
C TRP A 249 0.97 -23.50 12.27
N GLY A 250 0.55 -24.59 11.60
CA GLY A 250 -0.03 -24.57 10.24
C GLY A 250 0.98 -24.81 9.12
N PHE A 251 2.06 -25.55 9.44
CA PHE A 251 3.06 -26.02 8.48
C PHE A 251 3.02 -27.53 8.43
N ASP A 252 2.15 -28.06 7.59
CA ASP A 252 2.02 -29.50 7.38
C ASP A 252 3.13 -30.02 6.44
N GLY A 253 3.55 -31.27 6.64
CA GLY A 253 4.43 -31.98 5.72
C GLY A 253 5.90 -32.04 6.08
N LEU A 254 6.33 -31.48 7.23
CA LEU A 254 7.65 -31.77 7.77
C LEU A 254 7.74 -33.22 8.18
N LYS A 255 8.96 -33.82 8.02
CA LYS A 255 9.23 -35.19 8.43
C LYS A 255 9.34 -35.28 9.95
N GLU A 256 9.13 -36.47 10.51
CA GLU A 256 9.26 -36.72 11.95
C GLU A 256 10.66 -36.40 12.51
N ASP A 257 11.70 -36.51 11.67
CA ASP A 257 13.11 -36.21 12.01
C ASP A 257 13.53 -34.78 11.62
N ALA A 258 12.55 -33.90 11.31
CA ALA A 258 12.82 -32.52 10.92
C ALA A 258 13.56 -31.74 12.02
N THR A 259 14.48 -30.91 11.59
CA THR A 259 15.22 -29.99 12.45
C THR A 259 14.54 -28.63 12.51
N VAL A 260 15.01 -27.74 13.40
CA VAL A 260 14.52 -26.36 13.46
C VAL A 260 14.88 -25.61 12.18
N GLU A 261 16.01 -25.93 11.57
CA GLU A 261 16.43 -25.40 10.27
C GLU A 261 15.45 -25.79 9.15
N ASP A 262 14.97 -27.04 9.14
CA ASP A 262 13.93 -27.47 8.18
C ASP A 262 12.62 -26.69 8.37
N PHE A 263 12.25 -26.42 9.61
CA PHE A 263 11.08 -25.60 9.91
C PHE A 263 11.29 -24.15 9.49
N ALA A 264 12.45 -23.58 9.76
CA ALA A 264 12.86 -22.26 9.30
C ALA A 264 12.80 -22.15 7.77
N MET A 265 13.30 -23.15 7.05
CA MET A 265 13.20 -23.25 5.59
C MET A 265 11.74 -23.27 5.14
N ALA A 266 10.88 -24.07 5.77
CA ALA A 266 9.46 -24.16 5.44
C ALA A 266 8.73 -22.81 5.64
N ILE A 267 9.10 -22.03 6.68
CA ILE A 267 8.58 -20.66 6.87
C ILE A 267 9.01 -19.79 5.70
N GLY A 268 10.29 -19.79 5.34
CA GLY A 268 10.80 -19.03 4.19
C GLY A 268 10.08 -19.36 2.89
N GLU A 269 9.91 -20.63 2.57
CA GLU A 269 9.23 -21.12 1.36
C GLU A 269 7.75 -20.70 1.32
N LYS A 270 7.02 -20.87 2.43
CA LYS A 270 5.60 -20.51 2.55
C LYS A 270 5.35 -19.03 2.23
N TYR A 271 6.26 -18.17 2.65
CA TYR A 271 6.15 -16.73 2.49
C TYR A 271 7.02 -16.19 1.34
N SER A 272 7.52 -17.06 0.46
CA SER A 272 8.37 -16.66 -0.67
C SER A 272 9.52 -15.74 -0.24
N TRP A 273 10.05 -15.96 0.97
CA TRP A 273 11.19 -15.26 1.56
C TRP A 273 10.97 -13.74 1.79
N VAL A 274 9.71 -13.31 1.85
CA VAL A 274 9.35 -11.92 2.19
C VAL A 274 9.41 -11.76 3.71
N PHE A 275 10.40 -11.04 4.20
CA PHE A 275 10.68 -10.92 5.63
C PHE A 275 9.49 -10.43 6.45
N SER A 276 8.83 -9.35 6.03
CA SER A 276 7.63 -8.83 6.70
C SER A 276 6.46 -9.82 6.74
N ALA A 277 6.32 -10.67 5.71
CA ALA A 277 5.30 -11.71 5.69
C ALA A 277 5.65 -12.88 6.62
N MET A 278 6.94 -13.24 6.72
CA MET A 278 7.41 -14.26 7.67
C MET A 278 7.20 -13.83 9.11
N GLU A 279 7.36 -12.54 9.43
CA GLU A 279 7.12 -12.00 10.78
C GLU A 279 5.68 -12.16 11.27
N ALA A 280 4.72 -12.41 10.39
CA ALA A 280 3.35 -12.78 10.79
C ALA A 280 3.29 -14.09 11.61
N GLU A 281 4.33 -14.91 11.57
CA GLU A 281 4.45 -16.17 12.32
C GLU A 281 5.13 -15.99 13.70
N THR A 282 5.45 -14.78 14.11
CA THR A 282 6.20 -14.54 15.37
C THR A 282 5.56 -15.19 16.60
N ALA A 283 6.41 -15.72 17.46
CA ALA A 283 6.09 -16.18 18.82
C ALA A 283 6.94 -15.42 19.86
N GLY A 284 7.06 -14.09 19.67
CA GLY A 284 7.79 -13.21 20.58
C GLY A 284 9.21 -12.86 20.16
N VAL A 285 9.74 -13.51 19.12
CA VAL A 285 11.01 -13.14 18.49
C VAL A 285 10.74 -12.50 17.14
N VAL A 286 11.40 -11.39 16.82
CA VAL A 286 11.21 -10.61 15.58
C VAL A 286 12.43 -10.82 14.69
N LEU A 287 12.22 -11.01 13.40
CA LEU A 287 13.29 -11.25 12.42
C LEU A 287 14.32 -10.12 12.40
N SER A 288 13.86 -8.87 12.50
CA SER A 288 14.73 -7.69 12.55
C SER A 288 15.73 -7.67 13.71
N GLU A 289 15.49 -8.45 14.76
CA GLU A 289 16.38 -8.58 15.91
C GLU A 289 17.39 -9.71 15.77
N VAL A 290 17.05 -10.77 15.04
CA VAL A 290 17.83 -12.00 14.96
C VAL A 290 18.55 -12.21 13.63
N MET A 291 18.08 -11.58 12.54
CA MET A 291 18.76 -11.62 11.25
C MET A 291 19.86 -10.56 11.13
N ASP A 292 20.81 -10.82 10.24
CA ASP A 292 21.80 -9.82 9.84
C ASP A 292 21.10 -8.56 9.33
N LYS A 293 21.45 -7.39 9.89
CA LYS A 293 20.74 -6.14 9.62
C LYS A 293 20.93 -5.63 8.20
N GLU A 294 22.07 -5.88 7.57
CA GLU A 294 22.28 -5.49 6.18
C GLU A 294 21.38 -6.32 5.25
N VAL A 295 21.31 -7.62 5.50
CA VAL A 295 20.44 -8.51 4.73
C VAL A 295 18.97 -8.19 4.96
N TYR A 296 18.58 -7.99 6.21
CA TYR A 296 17.18 -7.70 6.56
C TYR A 296 16.69 -6.35 6.01
N ASN A 297 17.49 -5.29 6.13
CA ASN A 297 17.05 -3.93 5.77
C ASN A 297 17.34 -3.56 4.31
N ASN A 298 18.49 -3.98 3.75
CA ASN A 298 18.91 -3.48 2.44
C ASN A 298 18.55 -4.45 1.31
N TYR A 299 18.59 -5.77 1.51
CA TYR A 299 18.32 -6.73 0.43
C TYR A 299 16.87 -6.67 -0.10
N PRO A 300 15.82 -6.39 0.70
CA PRO A 300 14.47 -6.17 0.18
C PRO A 300 14.32 -4.97 -0.76
N THR A 301 15.21 -3.98 -0.65
CA THR A 301 15.14 -2.72 -1.42
C THR A 301 16.26 -2.60 -2.46
N THR A 302 17.30 -3.44 -2.41
CA THR A 302 18.38 -3.43 -3.41
C THR A 302 17.92 -4.07 -4.71
N ALA A 303 17.86 -3.26 -5.79
CA ALA A 303 17.46 -3.70 -7.12
C ALA A 303 18.44 -4.69 -7.74
N VAL A 304 17.92 -5.71 -8.39
CA VAL A 304 18.66 -6.68 -9.20
C VAL A 304 18.02 -6.78 -10.57
N LYS A 305 18.83 -6.57 -11.61
CA LYS A 305 18.43 -6.79 -12.99
C LYS A 305 19.00 -8.12 -13.49
N TYR A 306 18.12 -9.13 -13.64
CA TYR A 306 18.49 -10.50 -14.02
C TYR A 306 18.00 -10.89 -15.43
N GLY A 307 17.29 -10.00 -16.13
CA GLY A 307 16.73 -10.24 -17.45
C GLY A 307 16.35 -8.95 -18.14
N ASP A 308 15.72 -9.08 -19.30
CA ASP A 308 15.22 -7.94 -20.05
C ASP A 308 13.89 -7.45 -19.44
N SER A 309 13.74 -6.13 -19.40
CA SER A 309 12.51 -5.44 -18.98
C SER A 309 12.15 -4.39 -20.03
N ALA A 310 10.84 -4.10 -20.15
CA ALA A 310 10.43 -2.94 -20.93
C ALA A 310 10.93 -1.66 -20.25
N ALA A 311 11.29 -0.67 -21.06
CA ALA A 311 11.81 0.59 -20.56
C ALA A 311 10.72 1.46 -19.90
N SER A 312 9.44 1.16 -20.17
CA SER A 312 8.29 1.90 -19.62
C SER A 312 7.05 1.01 -19.52
N ILE A 313 6.08 1.47 -18.73
CA ILE A 313 4.74 0.88 -18.60
C ILE A 313 3.90 1.44 -19.74
N SER A 314 3.70 0.67 -20.81
CA SER A 314 3.08 1.15 -22.06
C SER A 314 1.64 1.64 -21.90
N GLY A 315 0.98 1.30 -20.81
CA GLY A 315 -0.36 1.77 -20.49
C GLY A 315 -0.41 3.12 -19.76
N ILE A 316 0.72 3.68 -19.33
CA ILE A 316 0.79 5.02 -18.73
C ILE A 316 1.30 5.99 -19.79
N GLU A 317 0.41 6.84 -20.31
CA GLU A 317 0.71 7.70 -21.44
C GLU A 317 0.48 9.17 -21.10
N LYS A 318 1.55 10.00 -21.25
CA LYS A 318 1.48 11.46 -21.21
C LYS A 318 0.96 11.98 -22.55
N GLN A 319 -0.09 12.82 -22.53
CA GLN A 319 -0.53 13.56 -23.71
C GLN A 319 0.02 14.98 -23.72
N ASP A 320 -0.03 15.68 -22.58
CA ASP A 320 0.54 17.00 -22.35
C ASP A 320 0.81 17.20 -20.85
N ASP A 321 1.07 18.43 -20.40
CA ASP A 321 1.41 18.73 -19.01
C ASP A 321 0.21 18.58 -18.05
N TYR A 322 -1.02 18.49 -18.56
CA TYR A 322 -2.23 18.38 -17.75
C TYR A 322 -3.11 17.18 -18.11
N ASN A 323 -2.75 16.42 -19.14
CA ASN A 323 -3.54 15.28 -19.59
C ASN A 323 -2.70 14.03 -19.69
N MET A 324 -3.22 12.93 -19.16
CA MET A 324 -2.63 11.60 -19.28
C MET A 324 -3.69 10.51 -19.35
N THR A 325 -3.32 9.34 -19.81
CA THR A 325 -4.18 8.15 -19.74
C THR A 325 -3.46 7.00 -19.05
N VAL A 326 -4.25 6.17 -18.38
CA VAL A 326 -3.83 4.86 -17.90
C VAL A 326 -4.75 3.82 -18.53
N THR A 327 -4.17 2.87 -19.26
CA THR A 327 -4.90 1.80 -19.95
C THR A 327 -4.65 0.47 -19.24
N LEU A 328 -5.74 -0.19 -18.84
CA LEU A 328 -5.72 -1.53 -18.26
C LEU A 328 -5.99 -2.58 -19.34
N THR A 329 -5.44 -3.77 -19.17
CA THR A 329 -5.64 -4.91 -20.08
C THR A 329 -7.01 -5.56 -19.94
N GLN A 330 -7.70 -5.30 -18.84
CA GLN A 330 -9.05 -5.81 -18.54
C GLN A 330 -9.79 -4.91 -17.55
N VAL A 331 -11.09 -5.14 -17.38
CA VAL A 331 -11.89 -4.45 -16.37
C VAL A 331 -11.43 -4.87 -14.97
N ASP A 332 -11.16 -3.89 -14.13
CA ASP A 332 -10.91 -4.04 -12.69
C ASP A 332 -11.70 -2.96 -11.93
N ALA A 333 -12.70 -3.41 -11.17
CA ALA A 333 -13.59 -2.51 -10.42
C ALA A 333 -12.88 -1.74 -9.30
N THR A 334 -11.73 -2.20 -8.85
CA THR A 334 -10.95 -1.58 -7.77
C THR A 334 -9.85 -0.65 -8.26
N ALA A 335 -9.51 -0.74 -9.54
CA ALA A 335 -8.40 0.01 -10.13
C ALA A 335 -8.49 1.53 -9.90
N ILE A 336 -9.69 2.12 -9.98
CA ILE A 336 -9.89 3.56 -9.80
C ILE A 336 -9.37 4.07 -8.43
N TYR A 337 -9.47 3.26 -7.39
CA TYR A 337 -8.98 3.60 -6.05
C TYR A 337 -7.46 3.53 -5.97
N GLN A 338 -6.83 2.59 -6.69
CA GLN A 338 -5.38 2.47 -6.76
C GLN A 338 -4.75 3.53 -7.68
N LEU A 339 -5.47 3.92 -8.75
CA LEU A 339 -5.03 4.95 -9.68
C LEU A 339 -5.14 6.37 -9.08
N GLY A 340 -5.91 6.56 -8.01
CA GLY A 340 -6.03 7.82 -7.28
C GLY A 340 -4.80 8.14 -6.41
N VAL A 341 -3.59 7.99 -6.97
CA VAL A 341 -2.33 8.19 -6.26
C VAL A 341 -2.18 9.58 -5.64
N THR A 342 -1.36 9.70 -4.61
CA THR A 342 -0.87 10.98 -4.13
C THR A 342 0.12 11.55 -5.13
N VAL A 343 -0.06 12.82 -5.53
CA VAL A 343 0.82 13.51 -6.47
C VAL A 343 1.99 14.10 -5.69
N ALA A 344 3.10 13.38 -5.66
CA ALA A 344 4.30 13.80 -4.96
C ALA A 344 5.11 14.79 -5.81
N PRO A 345 5.62 15.90 -5.24
CA PRO A 345 6.48 16.82 -5.97
C PRO A 345 7.79 16.12 -6.36
N MET A 346 7.97 15.87 -7.66
CA MET A 346 9.14 15.17 -8.19
C MET A 346 10.45 15.90 -7.84
N HIS A 347 10.44 17.22 -7.83
CA HIS A 347 11.61 18.03 -7.48
C HIS A 347 12.05 17.92 -6.01
N TYR A 348 11.21 17.33 -5.16
CA TYR A 348 11.49 17.12 -3.74
C TYR A 348 11.81 15.65 -3.43
N TYR A 349 11.06 14.71 -4.01
CA TYR A 349 11.18 13.28 -3.75
C TYR A 349 12.01 12.54 -4.80
N GLY A 350 12.25 13.14 -5.96
CA GLY A 350 13.03 12.61 -7.05
C GLY A 350 14.08 13.59 -7.55
N ASP A 351 14.38 13.51 -8.84
CA ASP A 351 15.33 14.40 -9.54
C ASP A 351 14.74 14.83 -10.89
N GLU A 352 14.31 16.11 -10.99
CA GLU A 352 13.77 16.68 -12.23
C GLU A 352 14.77 16.57 -13.40
N ALA A 353 16.08 16.59 -13.13
CA ALA A 353 17.09 16.45 -14.16
C ALA A 353 17.16 15.02 -14.75
N GLN A 354 16.61 14.05 -14.05
CA GLN A 354 16.49 12.67 -14.52
C GLN A 354 15.10 12.34 -15.09
N PHE A 355 14.23 13.33 -15.23
CA PHE A 355 12.94 13.14 -15.87
C PHE A 355 13.01 13.50 -17.36
N ASP A 356 12.73 12.53 -18.21
CA ASP A 356 12.59 12.67 -19.65
C ASP A 356 11.65 11.58 -20.16
N TYR A 357 10.35 11.89 -20.16
CA TYR A 357 9.31 10.93 -20.52
C TYR A 357 9.54 10.31 -21.91
N ALA A 358 9.98 11.12 -22.90
CA ALA A 358 10.22 10.63 -24.26
C ALA A 358 11.36 9.60 -24.36
N ASN A 359 12.30 9.63 -23.41
CA ASN A 359 13.43 8.70 -23.31
C ASN A 359 13.28 7.71 -22.15
N ASN A 360 12.04 7.50 -21.65
CA ASN A 360 11.72 6.56 -20.57
C ASN A 360 12.55 6.78 -19.29
N LYS A 361 12.70 8.04 -18.90
CA LYS A 361 13.29 8.44 -17.61
C LYS A 361 12.21 9.09 -16.77
N PHE A 362 12.05 8.62 -15.54
CA PHE A 362 10.89 8.96 -14.73
C PHE A 362 11.24 9.68 -13.41
N GLY A 363 12.44 10.28 -13.31
CA GLY A 363 12.82 11.17 -12.21
C GLY A 363 13.51 10.49 -11.02
N PHE A 364 14.05 9.29 -11.22
CA PHE A 364 14.84 8.55 -10.21
C PHE A 364 15.85 7.60 -10.86
#